data_6d6f84d3bcb5b0c97013a247f8062a70
#
_entry.id   6d6f84d3bcb5b0c97013a247f8062a70
#
_cell.length_a   1.000
_cell.length_b   1.000
_cell.length_c   1.000
_cell.angle_alpha   90.00
_cell.angle_beta   90.00
_cell.angle_gamma   90.00
#
_symmetry.space_group_name_H-M   'P 1'
#
loop_
_entity.id
_entity.type
_entity.pdbx_description
1 polymer ?
#
loop_
_entity_poly.entity_id
_entity_poly.type
_entity_poly.pdbx_seq_one_letter_code
_entity_poly.pdbx_strand_id
1 'polypeptide(L)'
;MDSKLVLYNTLTRRKEVFEPLVPGRVGMYVCGPTVYGDPHLGHARPAVTFDLLFRYLKASGYKVRYVRNITDVGHLEHDADEGEDKIAKKARLEQLEPMEVAHYYTERYHRAMDALGVLSPSIEPRASGHIIEQEAFVQKILDAGYAYESNGSVYFDVEKYDRDHRYGVLSGRNLEDIVANTRALDGQCDKRNCCDFALWKKASPEHIMRWPSPWSEGFPGWHMECSAMSTRYLGERFDIHGGGMDLMFPHHECEIAQSTAALGHDSARYWLHNNMMTVNGQKMGKSLGNFITLEEFFTGSHPKLSQAYSPMTIRFFVLQAHYRSTLDFSNDALQAAEKGLDRLMKGVETLSKLHPSEDSTVDPAELECRCREAMDDDLNSPIVIAHLFDAARAINSVTVSYTHLRAHETRRHL
;
A
#
# COMPACT_ATOMS: atom_id res chain seq x y z
N MET A 1 -2.90 -8.55 30.11
CA MET A 1 -1.77 -9.24 29.46
C MET A 1 -1.21 -8.27 28.43
N ASP A 2 0.08 -7.95 28.51
CA ASP A 2 0.72 -7.11 27.49
C ASP A 2 0.96 -7.97 26.24
N SER A 3 -0.11 -8.14 25.43
CA SER A 3 0.04 -8.71 24.10
C SER A 3 0.92 -7.78 23.29
N LYS A 4 1.95 -8.32 22.67
CA LYS A 4 2.89 -7.53 21.88
C LYS A 4 2.54 -7.74 20.40
N LEU A 5 2.35 -6.63 19.68
CA LEU A 5 2.18 -6.68 18.25
C LEU A 5 3.34 -7.43 17.58
N VAL A 6 3.01 -8.41 16.79
CA VAL A 6 3.94 -9.17 15.95
C VAL A 6 3.62 -8.86 14.49
N LEU A 7 4.63 -8.56 13.68
CA LEU A 7 4.49 -8.26 12.26
C LEU A 7 5.38 -9.19 11.43
N TYR A 8 4.89 -9.64 10.29
CA TYR A 8 5.71 -10.37 9.34
C TYR A 8 6.63 -9.41 8.58
N ASN A 9 7.92 -9.53 8.81
CA ASN A 9 8.93 -8.75 8.12
C ASN A 9 9.38 -9.49 6.85
N THR A 10 9.10 -8.91 5.68
CA THR A 10 9.46 -9.51 4.40
C THR A 10 10.97 -9.67 4.23
N LEU A 11 11.76 -8.76 4.79
CA LEU A 11 13.22 -8.80 4.71
C LEU A 11 13.79 -10.05 5.41
N THR A 12 13.30 -10.35 6.61
CA THR A 12 13.76 -11.51 7.39
C THR A 12 12.94 -12.77 7.13
N ARG A 13 11.75 -12.62 6.47
CA ARG A 13 10.77 -13.68 6.20
C ARG A 13 10.25 -14.37 7.47
N ARG A 14 10.13 -13.60 8.54
CA ARG A 14 9.68 -14.08 9.87
C ARG A 14 8.68 -13.13 10.48
N LYS A 15 7.83 -13.67 11.34
CA LYS A 15 7.07 -12.87 12.28
C LYS A 15 7.99 -12.40 13.41
N GLU A 16 8.02 -11.11 13.65
CA GLU A 16 8.88 -10.46 14.65
C GLU A 16 8.03 -9.60 15.58
N VAL A 17 8.39 -9.56 16.85
CA VAL A 17 7.79 -8.63 17.80
C VAL A 17 8.11 -7.22 17.36
N PHE A 18 7.07 -6.39 17.20
CA PHE A 18 7.25 -5.01 16.82
C PHE A 18 7.85 -4.20 17.96
N GLU A 19 9.00 -3.62 17.69
CA GLU A 19 9.71 -2.72 18.61
C GLU A 19 10.09 -1.45 17.84
N PRO A 20 9.47 -0.30 18.16
CA PRO A 20 9.81 0.93 17.47
C PRO A 20 11.23 1.40 17.81
N LEU A 21 11.87 2.09 16.86
CA LEU A 21 13.19 2.69 17.05
C LEU A 21 13.20 3.73 18.17
N VAL A 22 12.09 4.44 18.35
CA VAL A 22 11.90 5.40 19.43
C VAL A 22 10.68 4.99 20.25
N PRO A 23 10.81 4.70 21.55
CA PRO A 23 9.69 4.27 22.38
C PRO A 23 8.48 5.19 22.26
N GLY A 24 7.30 4.61 22.02
CA GLY A 24 6.03 5.32 21.89
C GLY A 24 5.83 6.10 20.57
N ARG A 25 6.81 6.06 19.65
CA ARG A 25 6.70 6.73 18.33
C ARG A 25 6.97 5.74 17.22
N VAL A 26 6.26 5.89 16.09
CA VAL A 26 6.43 5.03 14.91
C VAL A 26 6.53 5.91 13.66
N GLY A 27 7.59 5.73 12.89
CA GLY A 27 7.73 6.24 11.53
C GLY A 27 7.28 5.19 10.53
N MET A 28 6.28 5.51 9.71
CA MET A 28 5.75 4.61 8.69
C MET A 28 5.74 5.30 7.33
N TYR A 29 6.40 4.71 6.35
CA TYR A 29 6.35 5.12 4.94
C TYR A 29 5.63 4.06 4.11
N VAL A 30 4.73 4.48 3.23
CA VAL A 30 4.04 3.59 2.29
C VAL A 30 4.11 4.20 0.91
N CYS A 31 4.54 3.42 -0.08
CA CYS A 31 4.55 3.86 -1.47
C CYS A 31 3.13 4.20 -1.93
N GLY A 32 2.98 5.40 -2.45
CA GLY A 32 1.72 5.93 -2.93
C GLY A 32 1.46 5.67 -4.41
N PRO A 33 0.38 6.19 -4.96
CA PRO A 33 0.00 5.96 -6.35
C PRO A 33 0.82 6.82 -7.32
N THR A 34 0.99 6.30 -8.55
CA THR A 34 1.33 7.12 -9.71
C THR A 34 0.03 7.68 -10.30
N VAL A 35 -0.07 9.00 -10.38
CA VAL A 35 -1.34 9.70 -10.66
C VAL A 35 -1.54 10.00 -12.15
N TYR A 36 -1.69 8.94 -12.95
CA TYR A 36 -1.97 9.03 -14.40
C TYR A 36 -3.30 8.38 -14.81
N GLY A 37 -4.07 7.88 -13.86
CA GLY A 37 -5.33 7.19 -14.13
C GLY A 37 -6.17 7.00 -12.86
N ASP A 38 -7.41 6.58 -13.07
CA ASP A 38 -8.36 6.35 -11.99
C ASP A 38 -7.90 5.25 -11.03
N PRO A 39 -8.16 5.42 -9.72
CA PRO A 39 -7.85 4.40 -8.74
C PRO A 39 -8.71 3.15 -8.94
N HIS A 40 -8.12 2.00 -8.69
CA HIS A 40 -8.72 0.68 -8.84
C HIS A 40 -8.48 -0.19 -7.59
N LEU A 41 -8.99 -1.42 -7.57
CA LEU A 41 -8.84 -2.33 -6.42
C LEU A 41 -7.38 -2.55 -6.00
N GLY A 42 -6.44 -2.52 -6.94
CA GLY A 42 -5.01 -2.60 -6.64
C GLY A 42 -4.50 -1.44 -5.78
N HIS A 43 -5.14 -0.26 -5.86
CA HIS A 43 -4.86 0.87 -4.95
C HIS A 43 -5.63 0.75 -3.63
N ALA A 44 -6.87 0.21 -3.66
CA ALA A 44 -7.65 0.02 -2.45
C ALA A 44 -7.01 -0.98 -1.48
N ARG A 45 -6.39 -2.04 -2.00
CA ARG A 45 -5.79 -3.10 -1.18
C ARG A 45 -4.70 -2.57 -0.23
N PRO A 46 -3.61 -1.94 -0.71
CA PRO A 46 -2.61 -1.36 0.18
C PRO A 46 -3.19 -0.23 1.04
N ALA A 47 -4.04 0.63 0.48
CA ALA A 47 -4.62 1.72 1.24
C ALA A 47 -5.41 1.24 2.47
N VAL A 48 -6.30 0.24 2.32
CA VAL A 48 -7.06 -0.35 3.43
C VAL A 48 -6.15 -1.12 4.39
N THR A 49 -5.16 -1.85 3.87
CA THR A 49 -4.21 -2.62 4.70
C THR A 49 -3.40 -1.70 5.61
N PHE A 50 -2.80 -0.67 5.06
CA PHE A 50 -1.96 0.25 5.84
C PHE A 50 -2.78 1.25 6.68
N ASP A 51 -4.04 1.54 6.30
CA ASP A 51 -4.98 2.23 7.18
C ASP A 51 -5.34 1.38 8.41
N LEU A 52 -5.53 0.08 8.25
CA LEU A 52 -5.74 -0.84 9.38
C LEU A 52 -4.53 -0.81 10.33
N LEU A 53 -3.31 -0.93 9.81
CA LEU A 53 -2.09 -0.84 10.61
C LEU A 53 -1.96 0.52 11.31
N PHE A 54 -2.18 1.61 10.58
CA PHE A 54 -2.12 2.97 11.13
C PHE A 54 -3.10 3.18 12.29
N ARG A 55 -4.36 2.73 12.11
CA ARG A 55 -5.38 2.79 13.16
C ARG A 55 -5.01 1.93 14.37
N TYR A 56 -4.52 0.72 14.12
CA TYR A 56 -4.16 -0.20 15.20
C TYR A 56 -2.97 0.30 16.01
N LEU A 57 -1.92 0.81 15.38
CA LEU A 57 -0.79 1.44 16.06
C LEU A 57 -1.24 2.63 16.92
N LYS A 58 -2.14 3.48 16.41
CA LYS A 58 -2.72 4.59 17.19
C LYS A 58 -3.56 4.09 18.38
N ALA A 59 -4.40 3.09 18.17
CA ALA A 59 -5.21 2.46 19.22
C ALA A 59 -4.35 1.77 20.29
N SER A 60 -3.17 1.30 19.91
CA SER A 60 -2.14 0.74 20.82
C SER A 60 -1.30 1.80 21.54
N GLY A 61 -1.63 3.10 21.36
CA GLY A 61 -1.00 4.21 22.09
C GLY A 61 0.23 4.82 21.42
N TYR A 62 0.63 4.38 20.23
CA TYR A 62 1.76 4.96 19.50
C TYR A 62 1.41 6.32 18.87
N LYS A 63 2.36 7.25 18.87
CA LYS A 63 2.35 8.43 18.02
C LYS A 63 2.94 8.09 16.67
N VAL A 64 2.08 7.94 15.67
CA VAL A 64 2.50 7.49 14.32
C VAL A 64 2.66 8.69 13.41
N ARG A 65 3.84 8.82 12.78
CA ARG A 65 4.06 9.69 11.62
C ARG A 65 3.97 8.82 10.37
N TYR A 66 2.84 8.92 9.69
CA TYR A 66 2.56 8.19 8.46
C TYR A 66 2.84 9.09 7.25
N VAL A 67 3.75 8.67 6.38
CA VAL A 67 4.10 9.33 5.12
C VAL A 67 3.68 8.43 3.96
N ARG A 68 2.98 8.99 2.99
CA ARG A 68 2.63 8.32 1.73
C ARG A 68 2.84 9.32 0.60
N ASN A 69 3.66 8.98 -0.38
CA ASN A 69 3.94 9.89 -1.49
C ASN A 69 2.85 9.89 -2.56
N ILE A 70 2.92 10.90 -3.43
CA ILE A 70 2.28 10.94 -4.74
C ILE A 70 3.41 10.95 -5.77
N THR A 71 3.43 9.94 -6.64
CA THR A 71 4.33 9.88 -7.79
C THR A 71 3.70 10.65 -8.94
N ASP A 72 4.18 11.85 -9.17
CA ASP A 72 3.71 12.79 -10.20
C ASP A 72 4.76 13.08 -11.26
N VAL A 73 5.88 12.34 -11.29
CA VAL A 73 6.97 12.41 -12.30
C VAL A 73 7.83 11.14 -12.26
N GLY A 74 8.53 10.87 -13.34
CA GLY A 74 9.65 9.89 -13.35
C GLY A 74 9.25 8.42 -13.42
N HIS A 75 7.96 8.10 -13.53
CA HIS A 75 7.51 6.72 -13.66
C HIS A 75 7.24 6.38 -15.13
N LEU A 76 8.22 5.72 -15.74
CA LEU A 76 8.17 5.36 -17.16
C LEU A 76 7.30 4.13 -17.43
N GLU A 77 6.98 3.91 -18.71
CA GLU A 77 6.20 2.75 -19.14
C GLU A 77 6.94 1.44 -18.82
N HIS A 78 6.17 0.38 -18.58
CA HIS A 78 6.67 -0.97 -18.27
C HIS A 78 7.51 -1.07 -16.98
N ASP A 79 7.48 -0.03 -16.11
CA ASP A 79 8.30 0.06 -14.90
C ASP A 79 9.82 -0.07 -15.21
N ALA A 80 10.20 0.39 -16.41
CA ALA A 80 11.55 0.35 -16.96
C ALA A 80 12.20 1.76 -16.89
N ASP A 81 13.50 1.83 -17.20
CA ASP A 81 14.22 3.10 -17.30
C ASP A 81 14.17 3.74 -18.70
N GLU A 82 13.40 3.13 -19.60
CA GLU A 82 13.18 3.60 -20.97
C GLU A 82 11.70 3.61 -21.30
N GLY A 83 11.33 4.51 -22.20
CA GLY A 83 9.93 4.71 -22.58
C GLY A 83 9.43 6.09 -22.21
N GLU A 84 8.17 6.36 -22.50
CA GLU A 84 7.52 7.62 -22.19
C GLU A 84 7.06 7.63 -20.71
N ASP A 85 7.19 8.77 -20.02
CA ASP A 85 6.61 8.97 -18.69
C ASP A 85 5.10 8.78 -18.76
N LYS A 86 4.53 8.01 -17.81
CA LYS A 86 3.10 7.64 -17.81
C LYS A 86 2.18 8.85 -17.74
N ILE A 87 2.58 9.89 -17.02
CA ILE A 87 1.80 11.14 -16.88
C ILE A 87 1.95 11.99 -18.14
N ALA A 88 3.18 12.13 -18.66
CA ALA A 88 3.43 12.86 -19.90
C ALA A 88 2.69 12.24 -21.09
N LYS A 89 2.70 10.90 -21.19
CA LYS A 89 1.93 10.18 -22.21
C LYS A 89 0.43 10.46 -22.10
N LYS A 90 -0.12 10.40 -20.89
CA LYS A 90 -1.52 10.67 -20.64
C LYS A 90 -1.87 12.11 -20.99
N ALA A 91 -1.05 13.07 -20.59
CA ALA A 91 -1.22 14.49 -20.90
C ALA A 91 -1.23 14.74 -22.41
N ARG A 92 -0.28 14.15 -23.14
CA ARG A 92 -0.22 14.25 -24.60
C ARG A 92 -1.47 13.68 -25.28
N LEU A 93 -1.97 12.52 -24.83
CA LEU A 93 -3.16 11.89 -25.36
C LEU A 93 -4.44 12.70 -25.11
N GLU A 94 -4.50 13.40 -23.99
CA GLU A 94 -5.66 14.21 -23.58
C GLU A 94 -5.50 15.71 -23.94
N GLN A 95 -4.37 16.11 -24.53
CA GLN A 95 -4.01 17.50 -24.86
C GLN A 95 -4.02 18.43 -23.62
N LEU A 96 -3.48 17.93 -22.50
CA LEU A 96 -3.36 18.59 -21.21
C LEU A 96 -1.89 18.80 -20.83
N GLU A 97 -1.64 19.65 -19.83
CA GLU A 97 -0.35 19.74 -19.18
C GLU A 97 -0.14 18.56 -18.20
N PRO A 98 1.08 17.98 -18.07
CA PRO A 98 1.34 16.87 -17.17
C PRO A 98 0.90 17.14 -15.73
N MET A 99 1.12 18.35 -15.21
CA MET A 99 0.71 18.72 -13.84
C MET A 99 -0.80 18.85 -13.68
N GLU A 100 -1.53 19.18 -14.76
CA GLU A 100 -2.99 19.16 -14.77
C GLU A 100 -3.51 17.72 -14.64
N VAL A 101 -2.93 16.78 -15.40
CA VAL A 101 -3.22 15.34 -15.28
C VAL A 101 -2.93 14.83 -13.87
N ALA A 102 -1.73 15.13 -13.34
CA ALA A 102 -1.32 14.71 -12.00
C ALA A 102 -2.27 15.28 -10.92
N HIS A 103 -2.68 16.53 -11.04
CA HIS A 103 -3.63 17.15 -10.12
C HIS A 103 -5.00 16.45 -10.19
N TYR A 104 -5.56 16.30 -11.39
CA TYR A 104 -6.87 15.69 -11.61
C TYR A 104 -6.97 14.28 -11.02
N TYR A 105 -5.99 13.41 -11.31
CA TYR A 105 -6.01 12.03 -10.78
C TYR A 105 -5.65 11.94 -9.30
N THR A 106 -4.87 12.89 -8.76
CA THR A 106 -4.67 12.99 -7.30
C THR A 106 -6.00 13.24 -6.59
N GLU A 107 -6.81 14.19 -7.06
CA GLU A 107 -8.12 14.49 -6.48
C GLU A 107 -9.07 13.29 -6.56
N ARG A 108 -9.07 12.57 -7.67
CA ARG A 108 -9.88 11.34 -7.83
C ARG A 108 -9.41 10.23 -6.90
N TYR A 109 -8.10 10.11 -6.70
CA TYR A 109 -7.54 9.17 -5.74
C TYR A 109 -7.98 9.52 -4.31
N HIS A 110 -7.87 10.77 -3.89
CA HIS A 110 -8.30 11.20 -2.56
C HIS A 110 -9.80 10.92 -2.34
N ARG A 111 -10.67 11.31 -3.27
CA ARG A 111 -12.11 11.03 -3.17
C ARG A 111 -12.42 9.54 -3.01
N ALA A 112 -11.72 8.68 -3.75
CA ALA A 112 -11.92 7.25 -3.63
C ALA A 112 -11.44 6.71 -2.27
N MET A 113 -10.30 7.22 -1.75
CA MET A 113 -9.80 6.85 -0.43
C MET A 113 -10.71 7.34 0.70
N ASP A 114 -11.23 8.56 0.60
CA ASP A 114 -12.20 9.11 1.54
C ASP A 114 -13.51 8.28 1.56
N ALA A 115 -14.00 7.90 0.38
CA ALA A 115 -15.17 7.03 0.26
C ALA A 115 -14.94 5.66 0.92
N LEU A 116 -13.74 5.09 0.81
CA LEU A 116 -13.33 3.87 1.50
C LEU A 116 -13.09 4.07 3.01
N GLY A 117 -13.18 5.30 3.52
CA GLY A 117 -12.92 5.63 4.92
C GLY A 117 -11.45 5.45 5.33
N VAL A 118 -10.52 5.56 4.39
CA VAL A 118 -9.07 5.52 4.65
C VAL A 118 -8.63 6.85 5.25
N LEU A 119 -7.91 6.81 6.35
CA LEU A 119 -7.36 8.02 6.98
C LEU A 119 -6.25 8.63 6.11
N SER A 120 -6.25 9.94 6.02
CA SER A 120 -5.16 10.67 5.37
C SER A 120 -3.83 10.42 6.10
N PRO A 121 -2.71 10.33 5.36
CA PRO A 121 -1.39 10.27 5.97
C PRO A 121 -1.08 11.57 6.73
N SER A 122 -0.08 11.54 7.62
CA SER A 122 0.39 12.74 8.31
C SER A 122 1.06 13.73 7.35
N ILE A 123 1.74 13.19 6.32
CA ILE A 123 2.45 13.95 5.28
C ILE A 123 2.26 13.20 3.97
N GLU A 124 1.90 13.92 2.91
CA GLU A 124 1.75 13.36 1.56
C GLU A 124 2.62 14.15 0.56
N PRO A 125 3.93 13.83 0.48
CA PRO A 125 4.86 14.55 -0.38
C PRO A 125 4.67 14.15 -1.85
N ARG A 126 4.92 15.10 -2.75
CA ARG A 126 4.97 14.87 -4.20
C ARG A 126 6.41 14.70 -4.67
N ALA A 127 6.66 13.79 -5.60
CA ALA A 127 8.00 13.56 -6.15
C ALA A 127 8.55 14.83 -6.83
N SER A 128 7.72 15.54 -7.62
CA SER A 128 8.09 16.81 -8.27
C SER A 128 8.44 17.94 -7.29
N GLY A 129 7.93 17.89 -6.07
CA GLY A 129 8.20 18.86 -5.01
C GLY A 129 9.49 18.57 -4.21
N HIS A 130 10.20 17.48 -4.52
CA HIS A 130 11.37 17.01 -3.75
C HIS A 130 12.60 16.76 -4.63
N ILE A 131 12.71 17.48 -5.74
CA ILE A 131 13.83 17.34 -6.69
C ILE A 131 15.18 17.60 -6.01
N ILE A 132 15.27 18.62 -5.19
CA ILE A 132 16.51 18.98 -4.47
C ILE A 132 16.97 17.85 -3.54
N GLU A 133 16.05 17.24 -2.80
CA GLU A 133 16.33 16.10 -1.93
C GLU A 133 16.76 14.87 -2.72
N GLN A 134 16.16 14.64 -3.87
CA GLN A 134 16.50 13.52 -4.75
C GLN A 134 17.89 13.73 -5.37
N GLU A 135 18.19 14.91 -5.89
CA GLU A 135 19.54 15.25 -6.39
C GLU A 135 20.61 15.07 -5.32
N ALA A 136 20.35 15.58 -4.11
CA ALA A 136 21.27 15.43 -2.99
C ALA A 136 21.47 13.95 -2.60
N PHE A 137 20.45 13.11 -2.73
CA PHE A 137 20.58 11.69 -2.45
C PHE A 137 21.34 10.95 -3.55
N VAL A 138 21.10 11.28 -4.82
CA VAL A 138 21.88 10.78 -5.97
C VAL A 138 23.37 11.12 -5.80
N GLN A 139 23.68 12.36 -5.39
CA GLN A 139 25.06 12.78 -5.16
C GLN A 139 25.74 11.94 -4.07
N LYS A 140 25.05 11.63 -2.97
CA LYS A 140 25.59 10.73 -1.92
C LYS A 140 25.95 9.35 -2.48
N ILE A 141 25.13 8.78 -3.37
CA ILE A 141 25.40 7.48 -3.98
C ILE A 141 26.60 7.56 -4.94
N LEU A 142 26.71 8.66 -5.70
CA LEU A 142 27.88 8.93 -6.55
C LEU A 142 29.17 9.06 -5.72
N ASP A 143 29.13 9.83 -4.63
CA ASP A 143 30.29 10.04 -3.75
C ASP A 143 30.72 8.73 -3.06
N ALA A 144 29.77 7.85 -2.74
CA ALA A 144 30.04 6.51 -2.25
C ALA A 144 30.57 5.56 -3.33
N GLY A 145 30.50 5.98 -4.60
CA GLY A 145 31.03 5.27 -5.74
C GLY A 145 30.15 4.11 -6.24
N TYR A 146 28.86 4.05 -5.87
CA TYR A 146 27.91 3.06 -6.36
C TYR A 146 27.03 3.56 -7.49
N ALA A 147 27.34 4.72 -8.07
CA ALA A 147 26.69 5.24 -9.26
C ALA A 147 27.70 5.79 -10.24
N TYR A 148 27.26 6.00 -11.47
CA TYR A 148 28.08 6.57 -12.55
C TYR A 148 27.21 7.41 -13.49
N GLU A 149 27.85 8.40 -14.10
CA GLU A 149 27.24 9.21 -15.17
C GLU A 149 27.42 8.54 -16.53
N SER A 150 26.40 8.61 -17.36
CA SER A 150 26.42 8.22 -18.75
C SER A 150 25.44 9.06 -19.56
N ASN A 151 25.92 9.74 -20.60
CA ASN A 151 25.14 10.59 -21.52
C ASN A 151 24.23 11.65 -20.80
N GLY A 152 24.64 12.13 -19.62
CA GLY A 152 23.87 13.08 -18.81
C GLY A 152 22.77 12.45 -17.96
N SER A 153 22.70 11.12 -17.92
CA SER A 153 21.93 10.35 -16.95
C SER A 153 22.85 9.78 -15.87
N VAL A 154 22.30 9.46 -14.70
CA VAL A 154 23.02 8.80 -13.61
C VAL A 154 22.38 7.45 -13.33
N TYR A 155 23.21 6.41 -13.30
CA TYR A 155 22.79 5.04 -13.08
C TYR A 155 23.43 4.45 -11.84
N PHE A 156 22.69 3.62 -11.12
CA PHE A 156 23.19 2.81 -10.02
C PHE A 156 23.96 1.60 -10.58
N ASP A 157 25.18 1.36 -10.08
CA ASP A 157 26.05 0.25 -10.47
C ASP A 157 25.73 -0.99 -9.61
N VAL A 158 24.77 -1.79 -10.10
CA VAL A 158 24.27 -2.95 -9.36
C VAL A 158 25.33 -4.02 -9.18
N GLU A 159 26.17 -4.29 -10.18
CA GLU A 159 27.24 -5.29 -10.06
C GLU A 159 28.31 -4.88 -9.03
N LYS A 160 28.65 -3.59 -8.97
CA LYS A 160 29.58 -3.10 -7.94
C LYS A 160 28.97 -3.22 -6.56
N TYR A 161 27.70 -2.81 -6.41
CA TYR A 161 26.97 -2.93 -5.16
C TYR A 161 26.88 -4.39 -4.67
N ASP A 162 26.56 -5.34 -5.57
CA ASP A 162 26.43 -6.76 -5.23
C ASP A 162 27.74 -7.39 -4.76
N ARG A 163 28.91 -6.89 -5.22
CA ARG A 163 30.22 -7.34 -4.74
C ARG A 163 30.50 -6.96 -3.27
N ASP A 164 30.04 -5.78 -2.87
CA ASP A 164 30.32 -5.23 -1.53
C ASP A 164 29.16 -5.50 -0.55
N HIS A 165 27.96 -5.61 -1.09
CA HIS A 165 26.70 -5.87 -0.41
C HIS A 165 25.96 -6.94 -1.20
N ARG A 166 24.85 -7.41 -0.75
CA ARG A 166 24.02 -8.34 -1.51
C ARG A 166 22.83 -7.61 -2.14
N TYR A 167 22.72 -7.59 -3.48
CA TYR A 167 21.52 -7.15 -4.18
C TYR A 167 20.50 -8.32 -4.23
N GLY A 168 19.22 -8.05 -3.99
CA GLY A 168 18.18 -9.09 -3.94
C GLY A 168 17.92 -9.65 -2.54
N VAL A 169 18.32 -8.93 -1.47
CA VAL A 169 18.09 -9.38 -0.08
C VAL A 169 16.62 -9.47 0.28
N LEU A 170 15.79 -8.54 -0.22
CA LEU A 170 14.35 -8.48 0.03
C LEU A 170 13.59 -9.49 -0.81
N SER A 171 13.84 -9.49 -2.12
CA SER A 171 13.15 -10.35 -3.08
C SER A 171 13.62 -11.81 -3.03
N GLY A 172 14.83 -12.03 -2.54
CA GLY A 172 15.50 -13.33 -2.54
C GLY A 172 16.02 -13.75 -3.90
N ARG A 173 16.04 -12.84 -4.88
CA ARG A 173 16.63 -13.08 -6.20
C ARG A 173 18.14 -12.98 -6.13
N ASN A 174 18.82 -13.73 -6.98
CA ASN A 174 20.25 -13.56 -7.19
C ASN A 174 20.48 -12.71 -8.44
N LEU A 175 21.67 -12.09 -8.55
CA LEU A 175 22.00 -11.22 -9.65
C LEU A 175 22.01 -11.94 -11.00
N GLU A 176 22.43 -13.22 -11.03
CA GLU A 176 22.47 -14.02 -12.27
C GLU A 176 21.05 -14.20 -12.85
N ASP A 177 20.07 -14.51 -12.02
CA ASP A 177 18.67 -14.62 -12.42
C ASP A 177 18.09 -13.29 -12.91
N ILE A 178 18.46 -12.17 -12.26
CA ILE A 178 18.05 -10.83 -12.65
C ILE A 178 18.61 -10.51 -14.04
N VAL A 179 19.90 -10.70 -14.24
CA VAL A 179 20.60 -10.46 -15.53
C VAL A 179 20.02 -11.34 -16.63
N ALA A 180 19.75 -12.62 -16.35
CA ALA A 180 19.18 -13.54 -17.32
C ALA A 180 17.79 -13.12 -17.80
N ASN A 181 16.96 -12.60 -16.91
CA ASN A 181 15.63 -12.11 -17.23
C ASN A 181 15.62 -10.74 -17.91
N THR A 182 16.67 -9.91 -17.70
CA THR A 182 16.76 -8.56 -18.27
C THR A 182 17.34 -8.55 -19.69
N ARG A 183 18.09 -9.56 -20.09
CA ARG A 183 18.67 -9.70 -21.45
C ARG A 183 17.68 -9.71 -22.61
N ALA A 184 16.39 -9.88 -22.33
CA ALA A 184 15.33 -9.87 -23.33
C ALA A 184 14.87 -8.46 -23.77
N LEU A 185 15.39 -7.40 -23.13
CA LEU A 185 15.07 -6.00 -23.43
C LEU A 185 16.25 -5.36 -24.18
N ASP A 186 16.34 -5.56 -25.50
CA ASP A 186 17.31 -4.93 -26.38
C ASP A 186 17.07 -3.40 -26.46
N GLY A 187 18.16 -2.60 -26.28
CA GLY A 187 18.15 -1.15 -26.53
C GLY A 187 18.82 -0.26 -25.49
N GLN A 188 19.43 -0.80 -24.44
CA GLN A 188 20.00 0.00 -23.34
C GLN A 188 21.45 0.47 -23.63
N CYS A 189 21.61 1.44 -24.54
CA CYS A 189 22.93 1.91 -24.96
C CYS A 189 23.72 2.67 -23.89
N ASP A 190 23.06 3.23 -22.84
CA ASP A 190 23.70 4.11 -21.88
C ASP A 190 24.15 3.43 -20.59
N LYS A 191 23.63 2.23 -20.28
CA LYS A 191 23.97 1.47 -19.08
C LYS A 191 25.23 0.63 -19.28
N ARG A 192 26.03 0.47 -18.22
CA ARG A 192 27.17 -0.46 -18.20
C ARG A 192 26.68 -1.91 -18.18
N ASN A 193 25.67 -2.16 -17.35
CA ASN A 193 25.06 -3.49 -17.19
C ASN A 193 23.53 -3.39 -17.31
N CYS A 194 22.92 -4.43 -17.83
CA CYS A 194 21.47 -4.46 -18.04
C CYS A 194 20.63 -4.40 -16.75
N CYS A 195 21.21 -4.77 -15.60
CA CYS A 195 20.59 -4.72 -14.29
C CYS A 195 20.72 -3.35 -13.58
N ASP A 196 21.56 -2.44 -14.10
CA ASP A 196 21.66 -1.10 -13.55
C ASP A 196 20.34 -0.34 -13.72
N PHE A 197 20.03 0.55 -12.80
CA PHE A 197 18.79 1.32 -12.85
C PHE A 197 19.06 2.82 -12.71
N ALA A 198 18.15 3.62 -13.27
CA ALA A 198 18.33 5.07 -13.30
C ALA A 198 18.09 5.69 -11.92
N LEU A 199 18.97 6.58 -11.52
CA LEU A 199 18.84 7.50 -10.39
C LEU A 199 18.40 8.89 -10.87
N TRP A 200 18.92 9.31 -12.02
CA TRP A 200 18.56 10.53 -12.74
C TRP A 200 18.55 10.26 -14.24
N LYS A 201 17.49 10.63 -14.93
CA LYS A 201 17.37 10.48 -16.39
C LYS A 201 17.46 11.84 -17.07
N LYS A 202 18.33 11.93 -18.07
CA LYS A 202 18.33 13.06 -18.98
C LYS A 202 17.00 13.11 -19.73
N ALA A 203 16.34 14.25 -19.72
CA ALA A 203 15.09 14.46 -20.44
C ALA A 203 15.34 14.59 -21.94
N SER A 204 14.42 14.05 -22.76
CA SER A 204 14.35 14.39 -24.18
C SER A 204 13.82 15.82 -24.34
N PRO A 205 14.05 16.46 -25.51
CA PRO A 205 13.52 17.81 -25.76
C PRO A 205 12.00 17.94 -25.61
N GLU A 206 11.28 16.84 -25.83
CA GLU A 206 9.81 16.77 -25.76
C GLU A 206 9.30 16.55 -24.32
N HIS A 207 10.18 16.14 -23.38
CA HIS A 207 9.81 15.87 -22.01
C HIS A 207 9.63 17.18 -21.24
N ILE A 208 8.39 17.52 -20.91
CA ILE A 208 8.03 18.79 -20.27
C ILE A 208 8.47 18.83 -18.81
N MET A 209 8.28 17.73 -18.07
CA MET A 209 8.58 17.62 -16.63
C MET A 209 10.07 17.34 -16.44
N ARG A 210 10.89 18.37 -16.50
CA ARG A 210 12.35 18.29 -16.34
C ARG A 210 12.86 19.45 -15.50
N TRP A 211 13.94 19.19 -14.81
CA TRP A 211 14.61 20.15 -13.92
C TRP A 211 16.09 20.22 -14.24
N PRO A 212 16.73 21.39 -14.02
CA PRO A 212 18.17 21.48 -14.10
C PRO A 212 18.81 20.68 -12.97
N SER A 213 19.87 19.94 -13.29
CA SER A 213 20.68 19.21 -12.32
C SER A 213 22.16 19.35 -12.65
N PRO A 214 23.09 18.93 -11.76
CA PRO A 214 24.51 18.91 -12.06
C PRO A 214 24.88 18.07 -13.28
N TRP A 215 24.05 17.09 -13.66
CA TRP A 215 24.34 16.12 -14.73
C TRP A 215 23.68 16.51 -16.05
N SER A 216 22.45 16.97 -16.02
CA SER A 216 21.69 17.43 -17.20
C SER A 216 20.35 18.03 -16.79
N GLU A 217 19.64 18.67 -17.76
CA GLU A 217 18.20 18.80 -17.63
C GLU A 217 17.53 17.42 -17.70
N GLY A 218 16.79 17.06 -16.65
CA GLY A 218 16.27 15.71 -16.52
C GLY A 218 15.25 15.57 -15.40
N PHE A 219 15.04 14.35 -14.98
CA PHE A 219 14.09 13.99 -13.92
C PHE A 219 14.62 12.80 -13.11
N PRO A 220 14.17 12.63 -11.84
CA PRO A 220 14.63 11.53 -11.01
C PRO A 220 14.10 10.18 -11.51
N GLY A 221 14.89 9.12 -11.30
CA GLY A 221 14.43 7.75 -11.46
C GLY A 221 13.34 7.39 -10.44
N TRP A 222 12.39 6.57 -10.83
CA TRP A 222 11.22 6.21 -10.01
C TRP A 222 11.56 5.69 -8.61
N HIS A 223 12.63 4.92 -8.45
CA HIS A 223 13.02 4.37 -7.15
C HIS A 223 13.63 5.41 -6.20
N MET A 224 14.15 6.51 -6.74
CA MET A 224 14.83 7.56 -5.96
C MET A 224 13.87 8.37 -5.11
N GLU A 225 12.64 8.57 -5.57
CA GLU A 225 11.67 9.41 -4.89
C GLU A 225 11.34 8.92 -3.47
N CYS A 226 11.07 7.61 -3.31
CA CYS A 226 10.74 7.04 -2.00
C CYS A 226 11.93 7.07 -1.04
N SER A 227 13.15 6.78 -1.53
CA SER A 227 14.37 6.86 -0.73
C SER A 227 14.63 8.29 -0.21
N ALA A 228 14.49 9.30 -1.07
CA ALA A 228 14.71 10.69 -0.69
C ALA A 228 13.60 11.22 0.24
N MET A 229 12.31 10.98 -0.10
CA MET A 229 11.19 11.50 0.67
C MET A 229 11.03 10.80 2.03
N SER A 230 11.27 9.47 2.12
CA SER A 230 11.26 8.77 3.40
C SER A 230 12.34 9.31 4.33
N THR A 231 13.56 9.46 3.83
CA THR A 231 14.70 10.04 4.58
C THR A 231 14.39 11.47 5.03
N ARG A 232 13.78 12.29 4.18
CA ARG A 232 13.44 13.69 4.50
C ARG A 232 12.47 13.81 5.66
N TYR A 233 11.46 12.95 5.74
CA TYR A 233 10.37 13.09 6.72
C TYR A 233 10.46 12.16 7.91
N LEU A 234 11.11 11.00 7.78
CA LEU A 234 11.23 10.01 8.83
C LEU A 234 12.65 9.85 9.37
N GLY A 235 13.65 10.43 8.67
CA GLY A 235 15.07 10.27 9.01
C GLY A 235 15.70 9.13 8.21
N GLU A 236 17.01 8.98 8.39
CA GLU A 236 17.81 7.99 7.65
C GLU A 236 17.41 6.55 7.98
N ARG A 237 16.80 6.33 9.16
CA ARG A 237 16.24 5.05 9.58
C ARG A 237 14.89 5.24 10.24
N PHE A 238 13.90 4.44 9.83
CA PHE A 238 12.54 4.49 10.35
C PHE A 238 11.96 3.08 10.58
N ASP A 239 10.76 2.99 11.15
CA ASP A 239 10.25 1.71 11.63
C ASP A 239 9.70 0.83 10.52
N ILE A 240 8.75 1.33 9.72
CA ILE A 240 7.96 0.51 8.79
C ILE A 240 8.00 1.10 7.40
N HIS A 241 8.40 0.29 6.41
CA HIS A 241 8.20 0.55 4.99
C HIS A 241 7.18 -0.43 4.42
N GLY A 242 6.16 0.07 3.73
CA GLY A 242 5.07 -0.73 3.22
C GLY A 242 4.70 -0.48 1.77
N GLY A 243 4.13 -1.51 1.13
CA GLY A 243 3.63 -1.44 -0.24
C GLY A 243 2.96 -2.72 -0.71
N GLY A 244 2.60 -2.78 -1.98
CA GLY A 244 2.15 -4.01 -2.63
C GLY A 244 3.31 -4.99 -2.87
N MET A 245 3.01 -6.27 -2.99
CA MET A 245 3.98 -7.32 -3.29
C MET A 245 4.69 -7.11 -4.65
N ASP A 246 4.05 -6.42 -5.57
CA ASP A 246 4.60 -6.00 -6.86
C ASP A 246 5.74 -4.98 -6.73
N LEU A 247 5.74 -4.18 -5.67
CA LEU A 247 6.81 -3.23 -5.37
C LEU A 247 8.04 -3.88 -4.72
N MET A 248 7.91 -5.10 -4.19
CA MET A 248 9.04 -5.79 -3.54
C MET A 248 10.25 -5.86 -4.48
N PHE A 249 10.02 -6.11 -5.77
CA PHE A 249 11.03 -6.08 -6.82
C PHE A 249 10.45 -5.48 -8.11
N PRO A 250 11.13 -4.51 -8.75
CA PRO A 250 12.44 -3.97 -8.37
C PRO A 250 12.41 -2.84 -7.34
N HIS A 251 11.28 -2.16 -7.09
CA HIS A 251 11.20 -0.86 -6.43
C HIS A 251 11.83 -0.84 -5.02
N HIS A 252 11.32 -1.62 -4.09
CA HIS A 252 11.84 -1.66 -2.70
C HIS A 252 13.25 -2.26 -2.61
N GLU A 253 13.60 -3.20 -3.49
CA GLU A 253 14.97 -3.71 -3.58
C GLU A 253 15.96 -2.60 -3.97
N CYS A 254 15.58 -1.76 -4.95
CA CYS A 254 16.36 -0.60 -5.36
C CYS A 254 16.48 0.43 -4.23
N GLU A 255 15.42 0.66 -3.44
CA GLU A 255 15.46 1.58 -2.30
C GLU A 255 16.42 1.08 -1.20
N ILE A 256 16.44 -0.23 -0.92
CA ILE A 256 17.42 -0.82 0.02
C ILE A 256 18.84 -0.58 -0.50
N ALA A 257 19.09 -0.83 -1.78
CA ALA A 257 20.39 -0.61 -2.39
C ALA A 257 20.81 0.88 -2.34
N GLN A 258 19.90 1.79 -2.68
CA GLN A 258 20.13 3.23 -2.63
C GLN A 258 20.45 3.70 -1.21
N SER A 259 19.66 3.28 -0.21
CA SER A 259 19.86 3.67 1.19
C SER A 259 21.17 3.10 1.74
N THR A 260 21.47 1.83 1.46
CA THR A 260 22.71 1.20 1.90
C THR A 260 23.93 1.88 1.27
N ALA A 261 23.87 2.20 -0.03
CA ALA A 261 24.93 2.89 -0.72
C ALA A 261 25.16 4.33 -0.20
N ALA A 262 24.09 5.08 0.03
CA ALA A 262 24.16 6.48 0.45
C ALA A 262 24.43 6.68 1.94
N LEU A 263 23.97 5.76 2.81
CA LEU A 263 23.89 5.93 4.26
C LEU A 263 24.68 4.84 5.02
N GLY A 264 25.08 3.77 4.36
CA GLY A 264 25.77 2.62 4.97
C GLY A 264 24.85 1.63 5.69
N HIS A 265 23.54 1.78 5.59
CA HIS A 265 22.56 0.89 6.20
C HIS A 265 21.21 0.94 5.50
N ASP A 266 20.37 -0.07 5.74
CA ASP A 266 18.97 -0.11 5.31
C ASP A 266 18.13 0.97 6.01
N SER A 267 17.17 1.54 5.28
CA SER A 267 16.33 2.65 5.74
C SER A 267 15.22 2.20 6.70
N ALA A 268 14.67 0.99 6.56
CA ALA A 268 13.53 0.54 7.32
C ALA A 268 13.81 -0.71 8.14
N ARG A 269 13.30 -0.73 9.40
CA ARG A 269 13.43 -1.90 10.28
C ARG A 269 12.49 -3.04 9.88
N TYR A 270 11.27 -2.71 9.42
CA TYR A 270 10.25 -3.68 9.00
C TYR A 270 9.77 -3.37 7.59
N TRP A 271 9.85 -4.36 6.71
CA TRP A 271 9.31 -4.30 5.35
C TRP A 271 8.03 -5.11 5.26
N LEU A 272 6.90 -4.44 5.01
CA LEU A 272 5.58 -5.05 4.97
C LEU A 272 4.98 -4.99 3.57
N HIS A 273 4.51 -6.14 3.08
CA HIS A 273 3.90 -6.22 1.75
C HIS A 273 2.51 -6.87 1.82
N ASN A 274 1.50 -6.18 1.29
CA ASN A 274 0.23 -6.83 1.02
C ASN A 274 0.31 -7.62 -0.29
N ASN A 275 -0.35 -8.77 -0.32
CA ASN A 275 -0.36 -9.62 -1.51
C ASN A 275 -1.27 -9.05 -2.60
N MET A 276 -1.14 -9.59 -3.79
CA MET A 276 -1.82 -9.15 -5.02
C MET A 276 -3.33 -9.40 -4.96
N MET A 277 -4.04 -8.69 -5.84
CA MET A 277 -5.44 -8.96 -6.17
C MET A 277 -5.56 -9.56 -7.55
N THR A 278 -6.49 -10.52 -7.69
CA THR A 278 -6.89 -11.11 -8.95
C THR A 278 -8.37 -10.81 -9.24
N VAL A 279 -8.79 -11.00 -10.47
CA VAL A 279 -10.16 -10.85 -10.94
C VAL A 279 -10.56 -12.17 -11.57
N ASN A 280 -11.43 -12.95 -10.90
CA ASN A 280 -11.78 -14.32 -11.32
C ASN A 280 -10.52 -15.19 -11.61
N GLY A 281 -9.56 -15.18 -10.67
CA GLY A 281 -8.33 -15.94 -10.76
C GLY A 281 -7.28 -15.40 -11.73
N GLN A 282 -7.55 -14.29 -12.42
CA GLN A 282 -6.63 -13.70 -13.40
C GLN A 282 -6.04 -12.37 -12.88
N LYS A 283 -4.81 -12.05 -13.32
CA LYS A 283 -4.22 -10.74 -13.08
C LYS A 283 -5.12 -9.65 -13.67
N MET A 284 -5.32 -8.57 -12.93
CA MET A 284 -6.05 -7.40 -13.42
C MET A 284 -5.21 -6.68 -14.49
N GLY A 285 -5.81 -6.34 -15.63
CA GLY A 285 -5.12 -5.65 -16.72
C GLY A 285 -6.07 -5.07 -17.75
N LYS A 286 -5.71 -3.90 -18.30
CA LYS A 286 -6.50 -3.22 -19.34
C LYS A 286 -6.66 -4.09 -20.59
N SER A 287 -5.60 -4.78 -21.00
CA SER A 287 -5.61 -5.69 -22.17
C SER A 287 -6.52 -6.89 -22.00
N LEU A 288 -6.82 -7.29 -20.74
CA LEU A 288 -7.72 -8.39 -20.43
C LEU A 288 -9.18 -7.94 -20.27
N GLY A 289 -9.46 -6.64 -20.40
CA GLY A 289 -10.79 -6.07 -20.22
C GLY A 289 -11.40 -6.36 -18.83
N ASN A 290 -10.53 -6.59 -17.82
CA ASN A 290 -10.91 -6.83 -16.42
C ASN A 290 -10.36 -5.77 -15.47
N PHE A 291 -9.94 -4.63 -16.01
CA PHE A 291 -9.53 -3.46 -15.25
C PHE A 291 -10.78 -2.68 -14.86
N ILE A 292 -11.07 -2.61 -13.57
CA ILE A 292 -12.27 -1.96 -13.04
C ILE A 292 -11.81 -0.89 -12.04
N THR A 293 -12.24 0.34 -12.25
CA THR A 293 -11.96 1.47 -11.35
C THR A 293 -12.84 1.42 -10.10
N LEU A 294 -12.41 2.09 -9.02
CA LEU A 294 -13.22 2.17 -7.80
C LEU A 294 -14.54 2.89 -8.05
N GLU A 295 -14.56 3.92 -8.89
CA GLU A 295 -15.79 4.62 -9.25
C GLU A 295 -16.77 3.69 -9.98
N GLU A 296 -16.30 2.87 -10.91
CA GLU A 296 -17.13 1.88 -11.57
C GLU A 296 -17.71 0.85 -10.60
N PHE A 297 -16.95 0.44 -9.56
CA PHE A 297 -17.50 -0.37 -8.48
C PHE A 297 -18.61 0.34 -7.72
N PHE A 298 -18.41 1.62 -7.40
CA PHE A 298 -19.38 2.40 -6.63
C PHE A 298 -20.64 2.71 -7.41
N THR A 299 -20.55 2.86 -8.72
CA THR A 299 -21.68 3.17 -9.62
C THR A 299 -22.30 1.95 -10.29
N GLY A 300 -21.58 0.81 -10.32
CA GLY A 300 -22.01 -0.39 -11.06
C GLY A 300 -21.92 -0.25 -12.58
N SER A 301 -21.17 0.73 -13.10
CA SER A 301 -21.16 1.07 -14.51
C SER A 301 -20.31 0.14 -15.40
N HIS A 302 -19.45 -0.69 -14.81
CA HIS A 302 -18.60 -1.59 -15.59
C HIS A 302 -19.35 -2.87 -16.02
N PRO A 303 -19.23 -3.34 -17.29
CA PRO A 303 -20.00 -4.49 -17.81
C PRO A 303 -19.80 -5.82 -17.07
N LYS A 304 -18.66 -5.99 -16.37
CA LYS A 304 -18.37 -7.17 -15.55
C LYS A 304 -18.94 -7.12 -14.15
N LEU A 305 -19.52 -6.00 -13.74
CA LEU A 305 -20.17 -5.86 -12.43
C LEU A 305 -21.64 -6.22 -12.54
N SER A 306 -22.15 -7.00 -11.60
CA SER A 306 -23.57 -7.35 -11.54
C SER A 306 -24.43 -6.26 -10.92
N GLN A 307 -23.81 -5.37 -10.15
CA GLN A 307 -24.47 -4.26 -9.44
C GLN A 307 -23.44 -3.22 -8.98
N ALA A 308 -23.92 -2.10 -8.46
CA ALA A 308 -23.12 -1.16 -7.69
C ALA A 308 -22.80 -1.75 -6.30
N TYR A 309 -21.60 -1.44 -5.79
CA TYR A 309 -21.18 -1.86 -4.45
C TYR A 309 -20.79 -0.64 -3.61
N SER A 310 -21.25 -0.59 -2.37
CA SER A 310 -20.86 0.49 -1.48
C SER A 310 -19.34 0.47 -1.22
N PRO A 311 -18.70 1.66 -1.01
CA PRO A 311 -17.29 1.70 -0.64
C PRO A 311 -16.97 0.86 0.61
N MET A 312 -17.88 0.81 1.58
CA MET A 312 -17.71 0.00 2.78
C MET A 312 -17.79 -1.51 2.50
N THR A 313 -18.55 -1.94 1.49
CA THR A 313 -18.55 -3.34 1.02
C THR A 313 -17.16 -3.70 0.48
N ILE A 314 -16.56 -2.82 -0.35
CA ILE A 314 -15.20 -3.01 -0.88
C ILE A 314 -14.18 -3.06 0.26
N ARG A 315 -14.24 -2.13 1.21
CA ARG A 315 -13.37 -2.13 2.39
C ARG A 315 -13.52 -3.42 3.20
N PHE A 316 -14.74 -3.85 3.47
CA PHE A 316 -15.02 -5.07 4.22
C PHE A 316 -14.51 -6.30 3.49
N PHE A 317 -14.73 -6.40 2.17
CA PHE A 317 -14.19 -7.46 1.33
C PHE A 317 -12.66 -7.56 1.43
N VAL A 318 -11.94 -6.43 1.39
CA VAL A 318 -10.49 -6.41 1.57
C VAL A 318 -10.09 -6.95 2.95
N LEU A 319 -10.80 -6.56 4.01
CA LEU A 319 -10.48 -6.96 5.38
C LEU A 319 -10.84 -8.41 5.72
N GLN A 320 -11.69 -9.06 4.92
CA GLN A 320 -12.03 -10.48 5.10
C GLN A 320 -10.90 -11.43 4.74
N ALA A 321 -9.89 -10.98 4.00
CA ALA A 321 -8.68 -11.74 3.71
C ALA A 321 -7.48 -11.18 4.47
N HIS A 322 -6.62 -12.07 4.97
CA HIS A 322 -5.34 -11.64 5.55
C HIS A 322 -4.54 -10.85 4.51
N TYR A 323 -3.90 -9.74 4.90
CA TYR A 323 -3.23 -8.85 3.96
C TYR A 323 -2.14 -9.54 3.12
N ARG A 324 -1.48 -10.57 3.65
CA ARG A 324 -0.48 -11.39 2.94
C ARG A 324 -1.06 -12.48 2.04
N SER A 325 -2.37 -12.72 2.08
CA SER A 325 -3.03 -13.69 1.20
C SER A 325 -3.44 -13.03 -0.10
N THR A 326 -3.43 -13.76 -1.21
CA THR A 326 -4.03 -13.30 -2.46
C THR A 326 -5.53 -13.08 -2.23
N LEU A 327 -6.06 -11.99 -2.77
CA LEU A 327 -7.49 -11.68 -2.72
C LEU A 327 -8.06 -11.75 -4.13
N ASP A 328 -9.01 -12.67 -4.34
CA ASP A 328 -9.66 -12.83 -5.64
C ASP A 328 -11.02 -12.14 -5.67
N PHE A 329 -11.16 -11.18 -6.59
CA PHE A 329 -12.42 -10.52 -6.83
C PHE A 329 -13.32 -11.37 -7.73
N SER A 330 -14.58 -11.54 -7.30
CA SER A 330 -15.70 -11.97 -8.13
C SER A 330 -16.97 -11.27 -7.65
N ASN A 331 -18.01 -11.19 -8.50
CA ASN A 331 -19.31 -10.64 -8.08
C ASN A 331 -19.89 -11.41 -6.90
N ASP A 332 -19.79 -12.74 -6.91
CA ASP A 332 -20.30 -13.60 -5.83
C ASP A 332 -19.57 -13.30 -4.50
N ALA A 333 -18.26 -13.09 -4.54
CA ALA A 333 -17.47 -12.74 -3.35
C ALA A 333 -17.86 -11.37 -2.80
N LEU A 334 -18.06 -10.35 -3.65
CA LEU A 334 -18.53 -9.05 -3.19
C LEU A 334 -19.97 -9.07 -2.66
N GLN A 335 -20.88 -9.81 -3.30
CA GLN A 335 -22.24 -9.96 -2.79
C GLN A 335 -22.25 -10.71 -1.44
N ALA A 336 -21.36 -11.68 -1.26
CA ALA A 336 -21.20 -12.35 0.02
C ALA A 336 -20.65 -11.39 1.10
N ALA A 337 -19.67 -10.53 0.73
CA ALA A 337 -19.15 -9.50 1.61
C ALA A 337 -20.21 -8.47 2.01
N GLU A 338 -21.02 -8.00 1.06
CA GLU A 338 -22.14 -7.09 1.31
C GLU A 338 -23.14 -7.68 2.32
N LYS A 339 -23.60 -8.92 2.07
CA LYS A 339 -24.51 -9.62 3.01
C LYS A 339 -23.86 -9.80 4.39
N GLY A 340 -22.55 -10.06 4.44
CA GLY A 340 -21.80 -10.17 5.68
C GLY A 340 -21.76 -8.85 6.44
N LEU A 341 -21.46 -7.76 5.76
CA LEU A 341 -21.44 -6.41 6.33
C LEU A 341 -22.83 -6.03 6.86
N ASP A 342 -23.88 -6.21 6.07
CA ASP A 342 -25.26 -5.94 6.46
C ASP A 342 -25.65 -6.69 7.73
N ARG A 343 -25.23 -7.96 7.83
CA ARG A 343 -25.49 -8.76 9.02
C ARG A 343 -24.79 -8.22 10.26
N LEU A 344 -23.55 -7.77 10.15
CA LEU A 344 -22.83 -7.13 11.26
C LEU A 344 -23.50 -5.80 11.65
N MET A 345 -23.87 -4.97 10.66
CA MET A 345 -24.50 -3.67 10.91
C MET A 345 -25.88 -3.84 11.58
N LYS A 346 -26.67 -4.86 11.19
CA LYS A 346 -27.90 -5.21 11.89
C LYS A 346 -27.65 -5.63 13.33
N GLY A 347 -26.54 -6.35 13.61
CA GLY A 347 -26.13 -6.67 14.97
C GLY A 347 -25.86 -5.40 15.80
N VAL A 348 -25.12 -4.42 15.23
CA VAL A 348 -24.87 -3.13 15.88
C VAL A 348 -26.16 -2.35 16.12
N GLU A 349 -27.06 -2.31 15.13
CA GLU A 349 -28.36 -1.67 15.27
C GLU A 349 -29.21 -2.34 16.39
N THR A 350 -29.18 -3.66 16.46
CA THR A 350 -29.86 -4.41 17.53
C THR A 350 -29.26 -4.07 18.88
N LEU A 351 -27.92 -4.06 19.00
CA LEU A 351 -27.23 -3.72 20.24
C LEU A 351 -27.62 -2.32 20.76
N SER A 352 -27.79 -1.34 19.86
CA SER A 352 -28.15 0.03 20.24
C SER A 352 -29.57 0.14 20.87
N LYS A 353 -30.41 -0.90 20.70
CA LYS A 353 -31.78 -0.98 21.24
C LYS A 353 -31.87 -1.79 22.52
N LEU A 354 -30.80 -2.45 22.94
CA LEU A 354 -30.75 -3.23 24.17
C LEU A 354 -30.49 -2.31 25.37
N HIS A 355 -31.11 -2.67 26.51
CA HIS A 355 -30.86 -2.00 27.78
C HIS A 355 -29.74 -2.73 28.55
N PRO A 356 -28.88 -2.02 29.27
CA PRO A 356 -27.89 -2.64 30.14
C PRO A 356 -28.56 -3.54 31.20
N SER A 357 -27.96 -4.70 31.45
CA SER A 357 -28.37 -5.64 32.50
C SER A 357 -27.15 -6.05 33.31
N GLU A 358 -27.36 -6.24 34.65
CA GLU A 358 -26.34 -6.79 35.53
C GLU A 358 -26.08 -8.27 35.28
N ASP A 359 -27.08 -8.99 34.74
CA ASP A 359 -27.01 -10.42 34.39
C ASP A 359 -26.52 -10.63 32.93
N SER A 360 -25.38 -10.09 32.58
CA SER A 360 -24.80 -10.30 31.23
C SER A 360 -24.16 -11.69 31.12
N THR A 361 -24.59 -12.46 30.11
CA THR A 361 -23.93 -13.73 29.72
C THR A 361 -22.77 -13.53 28.72
N VAL A 362 -22.53 -12.29 28.27
CA VAL A 362 -21.48 -11.92 27.32
C VAL A 362 -20.54 -10.97 28.02
N ASP A 363 -19.25 -11.31 28.03
CA ASP A 363 -18.19 -10.45 28.52
C ASP A 363 -17.58 -9.63 27.36
N PRO A 364 -17.81 -8.30 27.29
CA PRO A 364 -17.22 -7.45 26.26
C PRO A 364 -15.70 -7.40 26.34
N ALA A 365 -15.11 -7.55 27.54
CA ALA A 365 -13.66 -7.50 27.73
C ALA A 365 -12.99 -8.77 27.14
N GLU A 366 -13.63 -9.93 27.21
CA GLU A 366 -13.17 -11.13 26.53
C GLU A 366 -13.18 -10.96 25.01
N LEU A 367 -14.24 -10.38 24.44
CA LEU A 367 -14.32 -10.09 23.01
C LEU A 367 -13.17 -9.13 22.58
N GLU A 368 -12.97 -8.05 23.34
CA GLU A 368 -11.89 -7.10 23.06
C GLU A 368 -10.53 -7.80 23.12
N CYS A 369 -10.28 -8.62 24.14
CA CYS A 369 -9.03 -9.38 24.28
C CYS A 369 -8.79 -10.28 23.06
N ARG A 370 -9.75 -11.08 22.65
CA ARG A 370 -9.65 -11.95 21.46
C ARG A 370 -9.43 -11.18 20.17
N CYS A 371 -10.07 -10.02 20.01
CA CYS A 371 -9.85 -9.16 18.85
C CYS A 371 -8.44 -8.56 18.86
N ARG A 372 -7.92 -8.13 20.03
CA ARG A 372 -6.55 -7.63 20.17
C ARG A 372 -5.52 -8.72 19.90
N GLU A 373 -5.68 -9.92 20.44
CA GLU A 373 -4.79 -11.06 20.17
C GLU A 373 -4.72 -11.37 18.67
N ALA A 374 -5.85 -11.33 17.96
CA ALA A 374 -5.87 -11.54 16.52
C ALA A 374 -5.17 -10.40 15.76
N MET A 375 -5.36 -9.14 16.17
CA MET A 375 -4.65 -8.01 15.57
C MET A 375 -3.17 -8.03 15.87
N ASP A 376 -2.77 -8.45 17.07
CA ASP A 376 -1.36 -8.58 17.47
C ASP A 376 -0.65 -9.72 16.73
N ASP A 377 -1.38 -10.69 16.21
CA ASP A 377 -0.86 -11.73 15.33
C ASP A 377 -0.89 -11.30 13.85
N ASP A 378 -0.02 -10.36 13.51
CA ASP A 378 0.22 -9.94 12.13
C ASP A 378 -1.03 -9.35 11.43
N LEU A 379 -1.80 -8.54 12.17
CA LEU A 379 -3.00 -7.84 11.67
C LEU A 379 -4.05 -8.80 11.11
N ASN A 380 -4.35 -9.88 11.81
CA ASN A 380 -5.27 -10.93 11.37
C ASN A 380 -6.73 -10.49 11.39
N SER A 381 -7.09 -9.56 10.52
CA SER A 381 -8.45 -9.01 10.38
C SER A 381 -9.52 -10.07 10.09
N PRO A 382 -9.27 -11.17 9.34
CA PRO A 382 -10.29 -12.22 9.17
C PRO A 382 -10.74 -12.85 10.48
N ILE A 383 -9.83 -13.08 11.43
CA ILE A 383 -10.15 -13.65 12.74
C ILE A 383 -10.91 -12.62 13.58
N VAL A 384 -10.54 -11.34 13.53
CA VAL A 384 -11.32 -10.26 14.16
C VAL A 384 -12.76 -10.26 13.65
N ILE A 385 -12.95 -10.32 12.33
CA ILE A 385 -14.27 -10.35 11.69
C ILE A 385 -15.07 -11.59 12.16
N ALA A 386 -14.42 -12.76 12.28
CA ALA A 386 -15.06 -13.96 12.81
C ALA A 386 -15.57 -13.73 14.25
N HIS A 387 -14.76 -13.13 15.14
CA HIS A 387 -15.18 -12.79 16.50
C HIS A 387 -16.32 -11.78 16.53
N LEU A 388 -16.34 -10.80 15.61
CA LEU A 388 -17.46 -9.87 15.48
C LEU A 388 -18.74 -10.55 15.02
N PHE A 389 -18.68 -11.57 14.16
CA PHE A 389 -19.85 -12.38 13.80
C PHE A 389 -20.36 -13.22 14.96
N ASP A 390 -19.48 -13.74 15.83
CA ASP A 390 -19.88 -14.44 17.06
C ASP A 390 -20.62 -13.48 17.99
N ALA A 391 -20.10 -12.28 18.18
CA ALA A 391 -20.75 -11.24 18.97
C ALA A 391 -22.13 -10.86 18.39
N ALA A 392 -22.25 -10.68 17.08
CA ALA A 392 -23.52 -10.40 16.43
C ALA A 392 -24.55 -11.53 16.62
N ARG A 393 -24.10 -12.80 16.62
CA ARG A 393 -24.97 -13.95 16.94
C ARG A 393 -25.45 -13.90 18.39
N ALA A 394 -24.55 -13.61 19.34
CA ALA A 394 -24.90 -13.48 20.75
C ALA A 394 -25.94 -12.37 20.97
N ILE A 395 -25.75 -11.17 20.39
CA ILE A 395 -26.67 -10.04 20.44
C ILE A 395 -28.06 -10.45 19.94
N ASN A 396 -28.13 -11.11 18.77
CA ASN A 396 -29.41 -11.54 18.19
C ASN A 396 -30.09 -12.61 19.04
N SER A 397 -29.37 -13.50 19.73
CA SER A 397 -29.94 -14.53 20.61
C SER A 397 -30.61 -13.93 21.85
N VAL A 398 -30.00 -12.89 22.44
CA VAL A 398 -30.57 -12.16 23.58
C VAL A 398 -31.91 -11.51 23.19
N THR A 399 -31.97 -10.91 21.99
CA THR A 399 -33.20 -10.26 21.50
C THR A 399 -34.35 -11.26 21.32
N VAL A 400 -34.07 -12.46 20.79
CA VAL A 400 -35.09 -13.51 20.62
C VAL A 400 -35.60 -14.00 21.97
N SER A 401 -34.75 -14.20 22.95
CA SER A 401 -35.15 -14.60 24.31
C SER A 401 -36.07 -13.57 24.99
N TYR A 402 -35.74 -12.27 24.83
CA TYR A 402 -36.52 -11.16 25.37
C TYR A 402 -37.90 -11.04 24.72
N THR A 403 -38.02 -11.24 23.42
CA THR A 403 -39.31 -11.24 22.71
C THR A 403 -40.17 -12.44 23.10
N HIS A 404 -39.57 -13.60 23.34
CA HIS A 404 -40.31 -14.77 23.86
C HIS A 404 -40.80 -14.58 25.30
N LEU A 405 -40.01 -13.97 26.16
CA LEU A 405 -40.42 -13.64 27.53
C LEU A 405 -41.62 -12.68 27.55
N ARG A 406 -41.60 -11.60 26.76
CA ARG A 406 -42.72 -10.67 26.63
C ARG A 406 -43.98 -11.33 26.03
N ALA A 407 -43.82 -12.22 25.06
CA ALA A 407 -44.96 -12.96 24.49
C ALA A 407 -45.61 -13.92 25.50
N HIS A 408 -44.84 -14.46 26.44
CA HIS A 408 -45.36 -15.27 27.55
C HIS A 408 -46.06 -14.43 28.65
N GLU A 409 -45.55 -13.24 28.96
CA GLU A 409 -46.17 -12.32 29.91
C GLU A 409 -47.52 -11.80 29.40
N THR A 410 -47.62 -11.43 28.12
CA THR A 410 -48.89 -10.98 27.52
C THR A 410 -49.96 -12.08 27.44
N ARG A 411 -49.54 -13.35 27.36
CA ARG A 411 -50.50 -14.50 27.43
C ARG A 411 -50.95 -14.86 28.83
N ARG A 412 -50.31 -14.35 29.90
CA ARG A 412 -50.74 -14.56 31.30
C ARG A 412 -51.72 -13.49 31.80
N HIS A 413 -51.96 -12.45 31.02
CA HIS A 413 -52.88 -11.36 31.36
C HIS A 413 -54.11 -11.27 30.44
N LEU A 414 -54.38 -12.34 29.64
CA LEU A 414 -55.62 -12.60 28.92
C LEU A 414 -56.26 -13.91 29.46
#